data_72df916c4aba5544cd8e1a5eedcccb5c
#
_entry.id   72df916c4aba5544cd8e1a5eedcccb5c
#
_cell.length_a   1.000
_cell.length_b   1.000
_cell.length_c   1.000
_cell.angle_alpha   90.00
_cell.angle_beta   90.00
_cell.angle_gamma   90.00
#
_symmetry.space_group_name_H-M   'P 1'
#
loop_
_entity.id
_entity.type
_entity.pdbx_description
1 polymer ?
#
loop_
_entity_poly.entity_id
_entity_poly.type
_entity_poly.pdbx_seq_one_letter_code
_entity_poly.pdbx_strand_id
1 'polypeptide(L)'
;MYSTTDLQLFIHTADLGSLSKAARQLDLLPATASASLKRLEQQLNARLFVRSTRSMRLTPEGSMFLDYSRQALALLNEGQALLNADGPVSGHLRLSMPSDVGRNVLLPWLDAFQARHPQVTLSLQFSDRVIDLFRDPVDVAFRYGPLDDSTLVSQVLAASRRVVVAAPSYLAKHGRPQAPKDLSSHNCLLYYLQHGLFNNWRFYSGKTAIDVKVRGDRMSDDASIARAWAVAGIGIAYKSWLDVRQDVAAGRLEILLEQFGGEDTPLNMVYPHRSSMSPSLRALLAFLREQFAALKLPQ
;
A
#
# COMPACT_ATOMS: atom_id res chain seq x y z
N MET A 1 -25.07 -18.47 -19.68
CA MET A 1 -23.64 -18.13 -19.53
C MET A 1 -23.54 -16.63 -19.58
N TYR A 2 -22.84 -16.02 -18.62
CA TYR A 2 -22.68 -14.56 -18.54
C TYR A 2 -21.69 -14.09 -19.63
N SER A 3 -21.97 -12.95 -20.28
CA SER A 3 -20.98 -12.35 -21.17
C SER A 3 -19.98 -11.52 -20.36
N THR A 4 -18.75 -11.40 -20.86
CA THR A 4 -17.73 -10.52 -20.25
C THR A 4 -18.21 -9.06 -20.20
N THR A 5 -18.96 -8.62 -21.21
CA THR A 5 -19.56 -7.28 -21.27
C THR A 5 -20.61 -7.08 -20.16
N ASP A 6 -21.42 -8.10 -19.84
CA ASP A 6 -22.40 -8.01 -18.75
C ASP A 6 -21.68 -7.85 -17.39
N LEU A 7 -20.59 -8.60 -17.18
CA LEU A 7 -19.77 -8.49 -15.96
C LEU A 7 -19.06 -7.14 -15.87
N GLN A 8 -18.48 -6.63 -16.97
CA GLN A 8 -17.88 -5.31 -17.02
C GLN A 8 -18.89 -4.21 -16.69
N LEU A 9 -20.08 -4.28 -17.31
CA LEU A 9 -21.15 -3.31 -17.05
C LEU A 9 -21.59 -3.33 -15.58
N PHE A 10 -21.72 -4.52 -14.99
CA PHE A 10 -22.06 -4.69 -13.58
C PHE A 10 -21.00 -4.03 -12.67
N ILE A 11 -19.72 -4.33 -12.90
CA ILE A 11 -18.60 -3.77 -12.13
C ILE A 11 -18.57 -2.24 -12.25
N HIS A 12 -18.59 -1.70 -13.47
CA HIS A 12 -18.60 -0.24 -13.67
C HIS A 12 -19.83 0.43 -13.07
N THR A 13 -20.99 -0.24 -13.06
CA THR A 13 -22.19 0.29 -12.40
C THR A 13 -22.03 0.36 -10.90
N ALA A 14 -21.37 -0.64 -10.30
CA ALA A 14 -21.06 -0.66 -8.88
C ALA A 14 -20.07 0.45 -8.51
N ASP A 15 -18.99 0.61 -9.29
CA ASP A 15 -17.95 1.60 -9.05
C ASP A 15 -18.45 3.05 -9.20
N LEU A 16 -19.30 3.30 -10.19
CA LEU A 16 -19.79 4.65 -10.52
C LEU A 16 -21.11 5.00 -9.84
N GLY A 17 -21.78 4.02 -9.19
CA GLY A 17 -23.10 4.17 -8.59
C GLY A 17 -24.19 4.55 -9.62
N SER A 18 -23.94 4.34 -10.94
CA SER A 18 -24.79 4.80 -12.02
C SER A 18 -24.65 3.95 -13.27
N LEU A 19 -25.74 3.31 -13.68
CA LEU A 19 -25.80 2.52 -14.90
C LEU A 19 -25.54 3.36 -16.17
N SER A 20 -26.06 4.59 -16.20
CA SER A 20 -25.88 5.48 -17.35
C SER A 20 -24.41 5.95 -17.52
N LYS A 21 -23.70 6.15 -16.42
CA LYS A 21 -22.26 6.47 -16.48
C LYS A 21 -21.45 5.24 -16.93
N ALA A 22 -21.78 4.05 -16.41
CA ALA A 22 -21.15 2.79 -16.78
C ALA A 22 -21.39 2.47 -18.28
N ALA A 23 -22.61 2.66 -18.76
CA ALA A 23 -22.95 2.47 -20.16
C ALA A 23 -22.11 3.36 -21.09
N ARG A 24 -21.94 4.65 -20.76
CA ARG A 24 -21.10 5.57 -21.54
C ARG A 24 -19.64 5.14 -21.56
N GLN A 25 -19.12 4.65 -20.45
CA GLN A 25 -17.72 4.19 -20.35
C GLN A 25 -17.45 2.94 -21.19
N LEU A 26 -18.48 2.13 -21.45
CA LEU A 26 -18.40 0.92 -22.28
C LEU A 26 -18.97 1.14 -23.70
N ASP A 27 -19.25 2.36 -24.10
CA ASP A 27 -19.84 2.72 -25.40
C ASP A 27 -21.16 1.97 -25.70
N LEU A 28 -21.95 1.73 -24.63
CA LEU A 28 -23.22 1.04 -24.73
C LEU A 28 -24.40 2.02 -24.75
N LEU A 29 -25.42 1.71 -25.55
CA LEU A 29 -26.70 2.43 -25.49
C LEU A 29 -27.38 2.17 -24.12
N PRO A 30 -28.08 3.15 -23.54
CA PRO A 30 -28.76 2.99 -22.25
C PRO A 30 -29.77 1.82 -22.21
N ALA A 31 -30.47 1.58 -23.32
CA ALA A 31 -31.40 0.45 -23.44
C ALA A 31 -30.67 -0.90 -23.39
N THR A 32 -29.54 -1.02 -24.07
CA THR A 32 -28.68 -2.21 -24.08
C THR A 32 -28.11 -2.47 -22.69
N ALA A 33 -27.59 -1.44 -22.01
CA ALA A 33 -27.08 -1.56 -20.66
C ALA A 33 -28.16 -2.03 -19.67
N SER A 34 -29.38 -1.47 -19.76
CA SER A 34 -30.49 -1.90 -18.92
C SER A 34 -30.91 -3.36 -19.18
N ALA A 35 -30.90 -3.78 -20.44
CA ALA A 35 -31.20 -5.16 -20.81
C ALA A 35 -30.12 -6.13 -20.34
N SER A 36 -28.85 -5.76 -20.47
CA SER A 36 -27.70 -6.54 -19.98
C SER A 36 -27.74 -6.77 -18.48
N LEU A 37 -27.95 -5.72 -17.71
CA LEU A 37 -28.03 -5.84 -16.26
C LEU A 37 -29.22 -6.70 -15.83
N LYS A 38 -30.40 -6.49 -16.46
CA LYS A 38 -31.58 -7.29 -16.19
C LYS A 38 -31.37 -8.77 -16.52
N ARG A 39 -30.72 -9.06 -17.66
CA ARG A 39 -30.36 -10.43 -18.07
C ARG A 39 -29.43 -11.08 -17.03
N LEU A 40 -28.43 -10.37 -16.56
CA LEU A 40 -27.48 -10.86 -15.55
C LEU A 40 -28.22 -11.20 -14.24
N GLU A 41 -29.05 -10.30 -13.73
CA GLU A 41 -29.87 -10.53 -12.52
C GLU A 41 -30.82 -11.74 -12.69
N GLN A 42 -31.41 -11.89 -13.85
CA GLN A 42 -32.28 -13.05 -14.17
C GLN A 42 -31.49 -14.37 -14.18
N GLN A 43 -30.31 -14.40 -14.80
CA GLN A 43 -29.47 -15.60 -14.85
C GLN A 43 -28.94 -16.01 -13.48
N LEU A 44 -28.72 -15.05 -12.60
CA LEU A 44 -28.32 -15.28 -11.22
C LEU A 44 -29.48 -15.58 -10.28
N ASN A 45 -30.71 -15.35 -10.75
CA ASN A 45 -31.90 -15.37 -9.92
C ASN A 45 -31.76 -14.51 -8.65
N ALA A 46 -31.06 -13.39 -8.77
CA ALA A 46 -30.77 -12.48 -7.66
C ALA A 46 -30.79 -11.02 -8.15
N ARG A 47 -31.24 -10.12 -7.28
CA ARG A 47 -31.08 -8.68 -7.49
C ARG A 47 -29.69 -8.25 -7.04
N LEU A 48 -28.93 -7.61 -7.94
CA LEU A 48 -27.58 -7.11 -7.63
C LEU A 48 -27.58 -5.67 -7.15
N PHE A 49 -28.61 -4.89 -7.55
CA PHE A 49 -28.76 -3.50 -7.15
C PHE A 49 -30.13 -3.19 -6.57
N VAL A 50 -30.13 -2.32 -5.55
CA VAL A 50 -31.30 -1.58 -5.12
C VAL A 50 -31.32 -0.26 -5.92
N ARG A 51 -32.41 -0.02 -6.66
CA ARG A 51 -32.61 1.20 -7.44
C ARG A 51 -33.33 2.23 -6.58
N SER A 52 -32.71 3.38 -6.37
CA SER A 52 -33.42 4.59 -5.93
C SER A 52 -33.48 5.59 -7.09
N THR A 53 -34.34 6.59 -7.01
CA THR A 53 -34.47 7.62 -8.04
C THR A 53 -33.19 8.45 -8.25
N ARG A 54 -32.22 8.36 -7.33
CA ARG A 54 -30.98 9.15 -7.37
C ARG A 54 -29.68 8.34 -7.35
N SER A 55 -29.70 7.05 -7.01
CA SER A 55 -28.49 6.21 -6.94
C SER A 55 -28.80 4.74 -7.08
N MET A 56 -27.81 3.98 -7.57
CA MET A 56 -27.80 2.51 -7.52
C MET A 56 -26.86 2.09 -6.41
N ARG A 57 -27.33 1.22 -5.50
CA ARG A 57 -26.53 0.63 -4.44
C ARG A 57 -26.55 -0.89 -4.56
N LEU A 58 -25.43 -1.53 -4.27
CA LEU A 58 -25.36 -2.98 -4.26
C LEU A 58 -26.28 -3.58 -3.17
N THR A 59 -26.87 -4.73 -3.48
CA THR A 59 -27.45 -5.63 -2.49
C THR A 59 -26.33 -6.43 -1.81
N PRO A 60 -26.59 -7.16 -0.71
CA PRO A 60 -25.63 -8.11 -0.16
C PRO A 60 -25.15 -9.14 -1.20
N GLU A 61 -26.07 -9.67 -2.00
CA GLU A 61 -25.80 -10.60 -3.10
C GLU A 61 -24.95 -9.93 -4.19
N GLY A 62 -25.26 -8.65 -4.51
CA GLY A 62 -24.50 -7.85 -5.46
C GLY A 62 -23.06 -7.60 -4.96
N SER A 63 -22.87 -7.32 -3.68
CA SER A 63 -21.54 -7.13 -3.10
C SER A 63 -20.70 -8.41 -3.19
N MET A 64 -21.28 -9.54 -2.82
CA MET A 64 -20.61 -10.84 -2.93
C MET A 64 -20.27 -11.18 -4.39
N PHE A 65 -21.21 -10.99 -5.31
CA PHE A 65 -21.00 -11.31 -6.73
C PHE A 65 -20.01 -10.35 -7.41
N LEU A 66 -19.87 -9.10 -6.91
CA LEU A 66 -18.91 -8.13 -7.42
C LEU A 66 -17.46 -8.62 -7.26
N ASP A 67 -17.15 -9.17 -6.11
CA ASP A 67 -15.80 -9.68 -5.83
C ASP A 67 -15.45 -10.85 -6.77
N TYR A 68 -16.37 -11.80 -6.95
CA TYR A 68 -16.19 -12.90 -7.91
C TYR A 68 -16.12 -12.42 -9.37
N SER A 69 -16.92 -11.43 -9.74
CA SER A 69 -16.92 -10.87 -11.10
C SER A 69 -15.60 -10.20 -11.45
N ARG A 70 -15.03 -9.44 -10.48
CA ARG A 70 -13.71 -8.82 -10.62
C ARG A 70 -12.62 -9.86 -10.80
N GLN A 71 -12.63 -10.91 -9.98
CA GLN A 71 -11.65 -12.00 -10.05
C GLN A 71 -11.74 -12.75 -11.40
N ALA A 72 -12.96 -13.05 -11.87
CA ALA A 72 -13.15 -13.74 -13.13
C ALA A 72 -12.64 -12.93 -14.33
N LEU A 73 -12.92 -11.62 -14.39
CA LEU A 73 -12.41 -10.75 -15.46
C LEU A 73 -10.89 -10.57 -15.36
N ALA A 74 -10.34 -10.49 -14.17
CA ALA A 74 -8.90 -10.42 -13.98
C ALA A 74 -8.19 -11.67 -14.53
N LEU A 75 -8.71 -12.87 -14.25
CA LEU A 75 -8.19 -14.14 -14.78
C LEU A 75 -8.28 -14.24 -16.30
N LEU A 76 -9.37 -13.77 -16.90
CA LEU A 76 -9.54 -13.76 -18.37
C LEU A 76 -8.54 -12.79 -19.02
N ASN A 77 -8.39 -11.59 -18.46
CA ASN A 77 -7.43 -10.60 -18.94
C ASN A 77 -5.99 -11.11 -18.81
N GLU A 78 -5.70 -11.82 -17.74
CA GLU A 78 -4.41 -12.45 -17.54
C GLU A 78 -4.12 -13.53 -18.57
N GLY A 79 -5.07 -14.45 -18.81
CA GLY A 79 -4.95 -15.47 -19.86
C GLY A 79 -4.68 -14.82 -21.22
N GLN A 80 -5.39 -13.75 -21.56
CA GLN A 80 -5.17 -12.98 -22.78
C GLN A 80 -3.77 -12.33 -22.82
N ALA A 81 -3.31 -11.78 -21.71
CA ALA A 81 -1.98 -11.17 -21.61
C ALA A 81 -0.84 -12.21 -21.72
N LEU A 82 -1.06 -13.43 -21.22
CA LEU A 82 -0.09 -14.53 -21.39
C LEU A 82 0.06 -14.98 -22.85
N LEU A 83 -1.04 -14.94 -23.61
CA LEU A 83 -1.01 -15.23 -25.05
C LEU A 83 -0.28 -14.14 -25.86
N ASN A 84 -0.24 -12.92 -25.34
CA ASN A 84 0.42 -11.77 -25.93
C ASN A 84 1.77 -11.47 -25.24
N ALA A 85 2.53 -12.49 -24.86
CA ALA A 85 3.75 -12.37 -24.05
C ALA A 85 4.84 -11.44 -24.65
N ASP A 86 4.81 -11.20 -25.96
CA ASP A 86 5.72 -10.29 -26.68
C ASP A 86 5.15 -8.87 -26.85
N GLY A 87 3.97 -8.60 -26.32
CA GLY A 87 3.34 -7.28 -26.38
C GLY A 87 3.89 -6.30 -25.34
N PRO A 88 3.65 -4.99 -25.53
CA PRO A 88 4.04 -3.99 -24.55
C PRO A 88 3.35 -4.26 -23.20
N VAL A 89 4.10 -4.07 -22.11
CA VAL A 89 3.57 -4.20 -20.75
C VAL A 89 2.44 -3.18 -20.56
N SER A 90 1.23 -3.66 -20.29
CA SER A 90 0.03 -2.83 -20.18
C SER A 90 -0.90 -3.32 -19.09
N GLY A 91 -1.87 -2.50 -18.71
CA GLY A 91 -2.92 -2.84 -17.75
C GLY A 91 -3.01 -1.84 -16.60
N HIS A 92 -3.92 -2.14 -15.66
CA HIS A 92 -4.16 -1.31 -14.49
C HIS A 92 -3.63 -2.01 -13.23
N LEU A 93 -2.81 -1.32 -12.45
CA LEU A 93 -2.28 -1.80 -11.17
C LEU A 93 -2.80 -0.93 -10.02
N ARG A 94 -3.46 -1.57 -9.07
CA ARG A 94 -3.94 -0.94 -7.82
C ARG A 94 -3.00 -1.33 -6.69
N LEU A 95 -2.26 -0.35 -6.20
CA LEU A 95 -1.18 -0.54 -5.24
C LEU A 95 -1.55 0.13 -3.91
N SER A 96 -1.37 -0.59 -2.81
CA SER A 96 -1.46 -0.03 -1.47
C SER A 96 -0.09 -0.05 -0.79
N MET A 97 0.26 1.03 -0.11
CA MET A 97 1.57 1.18 0.51
C MET A 97 1.54 2.03 1.77
N PRO A 98 2.48 1.81 2.72
CA PRO A 98 2.63 2.68 3.87
C PRO A 98 2.88 4.12 3.44
N SER A 99 2.35 5.07 4.21
CA SER A 99 2.37 6.49 3.86
C SER A 99 3.79 7.03 3.69
N ASP A 100 4.72 6.55 4.48
CA ASP A 100 6.11 7.00 4.54
C ASP A 100 6.96 6.46 3.36
N VAL A 101 7.22 5.16 3.31
CA VAL A 101 7.99 4.56 2.21
C VAL A 101 7.30 4.75 0.86
N GLY A 102 5.97 4.78 0.85
CA GLY A 102 5.18 5.01 -0.34
C GLY A 102 5.51 6.35 -0.99
N ARG A 103 5.44 7.44 -0.23
CA ARG A 103 5.70 8.79 -0.74
C ARG A 103 7.18 9.05 -1.00
N ASN A 104 8.04 8.59 -0.09
CA ASN A 104 9.45 9.00 -0.08
C ASN A 104 10.36 8.09 -0.91
N VAL A 105 9.94 6.86 -1.19
CA VAL A 105 10.76 5.87 -1.91
C VAL A 105 10.04 5.31 -3.13
N LEU A 106 8.82 4.77 -2.93
CA LEU A 106 8.13 4.06 -4.01
C LEU A 106 7.56 5.00 -5.08
N LEU A 107 6.97 6.13 -4.70
CA LEU A 107 6.33 7.04 -5.65
C LEU A 107 7.26 7.50 -6.78
N PRO A 108 8.48 8.01 -6.52
CA PRO A 108 9.40 8.39 -7.60
C PRO A 108 9.79 7.22 -8.51
N TRP A 109 9.85 6.00 -7.96
CA TRP A 109 10.16 4.80 -8.73
C TRP A 109 8.96 4.34 -9.56
N LEU A 110 7.74 4.46 -9.03
CA LEU A 110 6.53 4.18 -9.78
C LEU A 110 6.34 5.13 -10.95
N ASP A 111 6.67 6.41 -10.78
CA ASP A 111 6.69 7.39 -11.88
C ASP A 111 7.71 6.98 -12.96
N ALA A 112 8.91 6.58 -12.55
CA ALA A 112 9.94 6.08 -13.47
C ALA A 112 9.54 4.76 -14.16
N PHE A 113 8.86 3.87 -13.45
CA PHE A 113 8.30 2.65 -14.02
C PHE A 113 7.24 2.96 -15.08
N GLN A 114 6.29 3.86 -14.77
CA GLN A 114 5.23 4.24 -15.69
C GLN A 114 5.77 4.95 -16.93
N ALA A 115 6.83 5.75 -16.79
CA ALA A 115 7.52 6.36 -17.93
C ALA A 115 8.13 5.31 -18.89
N ARG A 116 8.60 4.15 -18.37
CA ARG A 116 9.08 3.02 -19.17
C ARG A 116 7.95 2.18 -19.78
N HIS A 117 6.78 2.18 -19.13
CA HIS A 117 5.61 1.38 -19.51
C HIS A 117 4.36 2.26 -19.59
N PRO A 118 4.24 3.14 -20.62
CA PRO A 118 3.19 4.18 -20.69
C PRO A 118 1.77 3.61 -20.86
N GLN A 119 1.64 2.34 -21.18
CA GLN A 119 0.34 1.64 -21.25
C GLN A 119 -0.10 1.06 -19.90
N VAL A 120 0.72 1.20 -18.84
CA VAL A 120 0.35 0.85 -17.48
C VAL A 120 -0.28 2.05 -16.80
N THR A 121 -1.45 1.87 -16.21
CA THR A 121 -2.09 2.85 -15.34
C THR A 121 -1.98 2.43 -13.88
N LEU A 122 -1.78 3.40 -12.98
CA LEU A 122 -1.57 3.15 -11.56
C LEU A 122 -2.69 3.81 -10.75
N SER A 123 -3.26 3.06 -9.78
CA SER A 123 -4.06 3.60 -8.69
C SER A 123 -3.31 3.37 -7.38
N LEU A 124 -2.97 4.45 -6.68
CA LEU A 124 -2.14 4.40 -5.49
C LEU A 124 -2.97 4.73 -4.25
N GLN A 125 -2.87 3.88 -3.24
CA GLN A 125 -3.48 4.08 -1.93
C GLN A 125 -2.38 4.12 -0.87
N PHE A 126 -2.23 5.26 -0.20
CA PHE A 126 -1.32 5.42 0.92
C PHE A 126 -2.09 5.17 2.22
N SER A 127 -1.70 4.15 2.96
CA SER A 127 -2.39 3.79 4.21
C SER A 127 -1.46 3.03 5.16
N ASP A 128 -1.39 3.50 6.40
CA ASP A 128 -0.67 2.82 7.49
C ASP A 128 -1.56 1.81 8.23
N ARG A 129 -2.83 1.69 7.80
CA ARG A 129 -3.75 0.63 8.25
C ARG A 129 -3.57 -0.61 7.39
N VAL A 130 -3.76 -1.78 8.00
CA VAL A 130 -3.80 -3.02 7.23
C VAL A 130 -5.05 -3.04 6.35
N ILE A 131 -4.82 -3.24 5.08
CA ILE A 131 -5.86 -3.41 4.07
C ILE A 131 -6.13 -4.91 3.95
N ASP A 132 -7.39 -5.27 3.90
CA ASP A 132 -7.83 -6.61 3.56
C ASP A 132 -7.76 -6.78 2.04
N LEU A 133 -6.69 -7.45 1.56
CA LEU A 133 -6.47 -7.69 0.13
C LEU A 133 -7.57 -8.49 -0.55
N PHE A 134 -8.48 -9.11 0.22
CA PHE A 134 -9.62 -9.83 -0.33
C PHE A 134 -10.89 -8.96 -0.45
N ARG A 135 -11.00 -7.92 0.37
CA ARG A 135 -12.15 -7.01 0.39
C ARG A 135 -11.89 -5.70 -0.34
N ASP A 136 -10.68 -5.21 -0.25
CA ASP A 136 -10.28 -3.97 -0.89
C ASP A 136 -9.82 -4.23 -2.33
N PRO A 137 -10.15 -3.37 -3.29
CA PRO A 137 -9.78 -3.54 -4.69
C PRO A 137 -8.30 -3.19 -4.91
N VAL A 138 -7.38 -3.95 -4.31
CA VAL A 138 -5.93 -3.78 -4.38
C VAL A 138 -5.31 -5.03 -4.97
N ASP A 139 -4.46 -4.87 -5.98
CA ASP A 139 -3.75 -5.97 -6.63
C ASP A 139 -2.48 -6.36 -5.87
N VAL A 140 -1.84 -5.35 -5.24
CA VAL A 140 -0.60 -5.51 -4.46
C VAL A 140 -0.58 -4.56 -3.28
N ALA A 141 -0.15 -5.05 -2.13
CA ALA A 141 0.16 -4.23 -0.98
C ALA A 141 1.66 -4.30 -0.63
N PHE A 142 2.25 -3.14 -0.36
CA PHE A 142 3.55 -3.06 0.28
C PHE A 142 3.35 -2.97 1.79
N ARG A 143 4.11 -3.74 2.57
CA ARG A 143 3.95 -3.81 4.03
C ARG A 143 5.28 -4.01 4.72
N TYR A 144 5.41 -3.39 5.89
CA TYR A 144 6.52 -3.63 6.79
C TYR A 144 6.28 -4.82 7.71
N GLY A 145 7.37 -5.50 8.06
CA GLY A 145 7.39 -6.55 9.07
C GLY A 145 6.95 -7.92 8.55
N PRO A 146 6.90 -8.93 9.43
CA PRO A 146 6.42 -10.25 9.11
C PRO A 146 4.91 -10.22 8.81
N LEU A 147 4.44 -11.19 8.06
CA LEU A 147 3.04 -11.36 7.70
C LEU A 147 2.52 -12.64 8.34
N ASP A 148 1.43 -12.50 9.07
CA ASP A 148 0.81 -13.61 9.81
C ASP A 148 -0.18 -14.43 8.94
N ASP A 149 -0.53 -13.94 7.73
CA ASP A 149 -1.53 -14.58 6.86
C ASP A 149 -0.87 -15.52 5.83
N SER A 150 -1.09 -16.82 6.01
CA SER A 150 -0.58 -17.88 5.13
C SER A 150 -1.29 -17.97 3.78
N THR A 151 -2.37 -17.24 3.57
CA THR A 151 -3.14 -17.23 2.31
C THR A 151 -2.59 -16.23 1.29
N LEU A 152 -1.67 -15.38 1.71
CA LEU A 152 -1.02 -14.37 0.89
C LEU A 152 0.39 -14.81 0.47
N VAL A 153 0.77 -14.44 -0.75
CA VAL A 153 2.17 -14.53 -1.17
C VAL A 153 2.89 -13.28 -0.72
N SER A 154 3.98 -13.49 0.02
CA SER A 154 4.87 -12.42 0.44
C SER A 154 6.23 -12.55 -0.21
N GLN A 155 6.73 -11.44 -0.72
CA GLN A 155 8.09 -11.35 -1.24
C GLN A 155 8.83 -10.19 -0.58
N VAL A 156 9.95 -10.48 0.08
CA VAL A 156 10.82 -9.46 0.64
C VAL A 156 11.45 -8.66 -0.50
N LEU A 157 11.21 -7.35 -0.53
CA LEU A 157 11.82 -6.41 -1.48
C LEU A 157 13.13 -5.84 -0.94
N ALA A 158 13.14 -5.48 0.35
CA ALA A 158 14.31 -4.95 1.01
C ALA A 158 14.34 -5.33 2.49
N ALA A 159 15.51 -5.70 2.98
CA ALA A 159 15.77 -5.70 4.41
C ALA A 159 15.78 -4.25 4.91
N SER A 160 15.25 -4.02 6.09
CA SER A 160 15.28 -2.72 6.74
C SER A 160 15.14 -2.90 8.24
N ARG A 161 15.59 -1.90 8.99
CA ARG A 161 15.39 -1.81 10.43
C ARG A 161 14.91 -0.42 10.80
N ARG A 162 14.33 -0.28 11.96
CA ARG A 162 13.98 1.01 12.52
C ARG A 162 15.23 1.69 13.07
N VAL A 163 15.30 2.99 12.91
CA VAL A 163 16.35 3.86 13.46
C VAL A 163 15.73 5.05 14.19
N VAL A 164 16.38 5.47 15.26
CA VAL A 164 16.01 6.69 15.98
C VAL A 164 16.64 7.87 15.28
N VAL A 165 15.86 8.88 14.95
CA VAL A 165 16.35 10.06 14.23
C VAL A 165 15.81 11.34 14.83
N ALA A 166 16.63 12.40 14.75
CA ALA A 166 16.23 13.76 15.07
C ALA A 166 17.00 14.76 14.20
N ALA A 167 16.45 15.95 14.01
CA ALA A 167 17.18 17.03 13.37
C ALA A 167 18.28 17.61 14.28
N PRO A 168 19.41 18.08 13.70
CA PRO A 168 20.47 18.76 14.48
C PRO A 168 19.94 19.91 15.32
N SER A 169 18.95 20.65 14.82
CA SER A 169 18.33 21.78 15.51
C SER A 169 17.59 21.38 16.79
N TYR A 170 16.96 20.17 16.79
CA TYR A 170 16.36 19.62 18.01
C TYR A 170 17.42 19.23 19.03
N LEU A 171 18.45 18.53 18.57
CA LEU A 171 19.53 18.02 19.42
C LEU A 171 20.33 19.15 20.08
N ALA A 172 20.55 20.27 19.38
CA ALA A 172 21.21 21.44 19.92
C ALA A 172 20.47 22.07 21.11
N LYS A 173 19.11 21.95 21.13
CA LYS A 173 18.26 22.51 22.19
C LYS A 173 18.02 21.55 23.36
N HIS A 174 17.90 20.27 23.07
CA HIS A 174 17.38 19.28 24.01
C HIS A 174 18.40 18.21 24.40
N GLY A 175 19.63 18.26 23.82
CA GLY A 175 20.65 17.26 24.04
C GLY A 175 20.40 15.95 23.23
N ARG A 176 21.35 15.02 23.39
CA ARG A 176 21.32 13.70 22.72
C ARG A 176 21.05 12.60 23.74
N PRO A 177 20.06 11.72 23.51
CA PRO A 177 19.90 10.52 24.31
C PRO A 177 21.15 9.62 24.15
N GLN A 178 21.65 9.06 25.23
CA GLN A 178 22.79 8.14 25.26
C GLN A 178 22.37 6.69 25.39
N ALA A 179 21.16 6.45 25.91
CA ALA A 179 20.58 5.13 26.07
C ALA A 179 19.08 5.17 25.73
N PRO A 180 18.46 4.03 25.35
CA PRO A 180 17.03 3.97 25.02
C PRO A 180 16.12 4.56 26.10
N LYS A 181 16.45 4.38 27.40
CA LYS A 181 15.67 4.93 28.52
C LYS A 181 15.57 6.46 28.51
N ASP A 182 16.58 7.15 27.96
CA ASP A 182 16.64 8.61 27.93
C ASP A 182 15.55 9.21 27.02
N LEU A 183 15.02 8.41 26.08
CA LEU A 183 13.92 8.81 25.20
C LEU A 183 12.65 9.20 25.98
N SER A 184 12.49 8.72 27.22
CA SER A 184 11.37 9.09 28.08
C SER A 184 11.36 10.57 28.49
N SER A 185 12.51 11.25 28.41
CA SER A 185 12.68 12.69 28.69
C SER A 185 12.65 13.57 27.43
N HIS A 186 12.54 12.95 26.25
CA HIS A 186 12.46 13.67 24.98
C HIS A 186 11.04 13.71 24.43
N ASN A 187 10.75 14.70 23.56
CA ASN A 187 9.53 14.73 22.78
C ASN A 187 9.61 13.72 21.63
N CYS A 188 8.90 12.59 21.75
CA CYS A 188 8.88 11.53 20.75
C CYS A 188 7.68 11.68 19.83
N LEU A 189 7.91 11.63 18.52
CA LEU A 189 6.89 11.84 17.48
C LEU A 189 6.23 10.51 17.18
N LEU A 190 4.93 10.41 17.46
CA LEU A 190 4.19 9.16 17.47
C LEU A 190 3.30 9.04 16.24
N TYR A 191 3.00 7.82 15.85
CA TYR A 191 2.02 7.53 14.81
C TYR A 191 1.29 6.23 15.09
N TYR A 192 0.11 6.08 14.49
CA TYR A 192 -0.69 4.89 14.64
C TYR A 192 -0.26 3.82 13.64
N LEU A 193 -0.17 2.59 14.12
CA LEU A 193 -0.08 1.37 13.32
C LEU A 193 -1.34 0.54 13.51
N GLN A 194 -1.41 -0.62 12.87
CA GLN A 194 -2.56 -1.54 12.96
C GLN A 194 -3.05 -1.80 14.39
N HIS A 195 -2.12 -1.98 15.34
CA HIS A 195 -2.42 -2.36 16.73
C HIS A 195 -2.54 -1.17 17.67
N GLY A 196 -2.66 0.04 17.16
CA GLY A 196 -2.81 1.26 17.95
C GLY A 196 -1.61 2.21 17.86
N LEU A 197 -1.48 3.08 18.86
CA LEU A 197 -0.42 4.06 18.91
C LEU A 197 0.94 3.39 19.10
N PHE A 198 1.86 3.62 18.16
CA PHE A 198 3.22 3.08 18.20
C PHE A 198 4.10 3.90 19.16
N ASN A 199 3.98 3.60 20.44
CA ASN A 199 4.68 4.27 21.53
C ASN A 199 5.51 3.33 22.41
N ASN A 200 5.60 2.05 22.09
CA ASN A 200 6.51 1.09 22.70
C ASN A 200 7.61 0.78 21.68
N TRP A 201 8.77 1.39 21.85
CA TRP A 201 9.89 1.25 20.93
C TRP A 201 10.84 0.18 21.42
N ARG A 202 11.14 -0.79 20.56
CA ARG A 202 12.02 -1.91 20.88
C ARG A 202 13.41 -1.72 20.31
N PHE A 203 14.40 -1.94 21.16
CA PHE A 203 15.82 -1.91 20.85
C PHE A 203 16.47 -3.23 21.23
N TYR A 204 17.69 -3.44 20.75
CA TYR A 204 18.48 -4.62 21.07
C TYR A 204 19.90 -4.23 21.50
N SER A 205 20.35 -4.81 22.63
CA SER A 205 21.76 -4.79 23.05
C SER A 205 22.28 -6.21 22.93
N GLY A 206 22.96 -6.51 21.83
CA GLY A 206 23.25 -7.89 21.45
C GLY A 206 21.94 -8.69 21.24
N LYS A 207 21.70 -9.72 22.06
CA LYS A 207 20.48 -10.53 22.01
C LYS A 207 19.39 -10.06 22.99
N THR A 208 19.66 -9.07 23.82
CA THR A 208 18.72 -8.60 24.85
C THR A 208 17.82 -7.52 24.26
N ALA A 209 16.50 -7.76 24.30
CA ALA A 209 15.51 -6.77 23.92
C ALA A 209 15.32 -5.73 25.05
N ILE A 210 15.19 -4.47 24.65
CA ILE A 210 14.96 -3.32 25.54
C ILE A 210 13.73 -2.60 25.02
N ASP A 211 12.60 -2.72 25.72
CA ASP A 211 11.38 -2.01 25.38
C ASP A 211 11.29 -0.70 26.15
N VAL A 212 11.02 0.40 25.43
CA VAL A 212 10.89 1.73 26.01
C VAL A 212 9.55 2.32 25.63
N LYS A 213 8.73 2.63 26.63
CA LYS A 213 7.50 3.35 26.45
C LYS A 213 7.79 4.84 26.37
N VAL A 214 7.62 5.42 25.19
CA VAL A 214 7.89 6.83 24.92
C VAL A 214 6.61 7.67 24.93
N ARG A 215 6.79 8.99 25.04
CA ARG A 215 5.71 9.98 25.04
C ARG A 215 6.07 11.14 24.13
N GLY A 216 5.05 11.85 23.66
CA GLY A 216 5.23 13.07 22.89
C GLY A 216 3.95 13.87 22.83
N ASP A 217 4.06 15.08 22.32
CA ASP A 217 2.95 16.04 22.20
C ASP A 217 2.21 15.95 20.86
N ARG A 218 2.71 15.11 19.94
CA ARG A 218 2.17 14.96 18.58
C ARG A 218 2.03 13.50 18.18
N MET A 219 0.91 13.20 17.55
CA MET A 219 0.61 11.89 16.99
C MET A 219 -0.19 12.04 15.70
N SER A 220 -0.01 11.11 14.75
CA SER A 220 -0.70 11.10 13.47
C SER A 220 -1.06 9.67 13.05
N ASP A 221 -2.09 9.49 12.26
CA ASP A 221 -2.41 8.24 11.58
C ASP A 221 -1.68 8.09 10.23
N ASP A 222 -0.83 9.07 9.89
CA ASP A 222 0.05 9.09 8.74
C ASP A 222 1.50 9.11 9.21
N ALA A 223 2.24 8.01 9.02
CA ALA A 223 3.61 7.86 9.48
C ALA A 223 4.60 8.82 8.79
N SER A 224 4.27 9.34 7.60
CA SER A 224 5.11 10.34 6.91
C SER A 224 5.15 11.68 7.63
N ILE A 225 4.10 12.01 8.39
CA ILE A 225 4.02 13.25 9.20
C ILE A 225 5.02 13.21 10.35
N ALA A 226 5.23 12.05 10.99
CA ALA A 226 6.23 11.90 12.04
C ALA A 226 7.65 12.20 11.52
N ARG A 227 7.97 11.75 10.29
CA ARG A 227 9.24 12.11 9.61
C ARG A 227 9.31 13.62 9.34
N ALA A 228 8.25 14.23 8.81
CA ALA A 228 8.21 15.66 8.51
C ALA A 228 8.44 16.49 9.77
N TRP A 229 7.83 16.13 10.89
CA TRP A 229 8.06 16.77 12.18
C TRP A 229 9.50 16.60 12.70
N ALA A 230 10.10 15.40 12.51
CA ALA A 230 11.49 15.16 12.90
C ALA A 230 12.45 16.07 12.11
N VAL A 231 12.27 16.16 10.77
CA VAL A 231 13.05 17.07 9.91
C VAL A 231 12.88 18.53 10.30
N ALA A 232 11.68 18.93 10.73
CA ALA A 232 11.38 20.27 11.22
C ALA A 232 11.96 20.56 12.64
N GLY A 233 12.65 19.59 13.27
CA GLY A 233 13.26 19.78 14.58
C GLY A 233 12.26 19.84 15.75
N ILE A 234 11.11 19.18 15.61
CA ILE A 234 10.05 19.16 16.63
C ILE A 234 10.30 18.10 17.70
N GLY A 235 10.96 17.00 17.34
CA GLY A 235 11.20 15.88 18.26
C GLY A 235 12.02 14.76 17.66
N ILE A 236 12.01 13.63 18.34
CA ILE A 236 12.69 12.39 17.95
C ILE A 236 11.67 11.45 17.32
N ALA A 237 12.01 10.81 16.18
CA ALA A 237 11.19 9.81 15.54
C ALA A 237 11.92 8.45 15.49
N TYR A 238 11.14 7.35 15.53
CA TYR A 238 11.61 5.98 15.33
C TYR A 238 11.01 5.44 14.04
N LYS A 239 11.81 5.42 12.98
CA LYS A 239 11.37 5.24 11.61
C LYS A 239 12.14 4.13 10.92
N SER A 240 11.55 3.54 9.88
CA SER A 240 12.28 2.67 8.97
C SER A 240 13.46 3.43 8.34
N TRP A 241 14.60 2.81 8.26
CA TRP A 241 15.77 3.37 7.55
C TRP A 241 15.43 3.75 6.12
N LEU A 242 14.62 2.95 5.42
CA LEU A 242 14.22 3.24 4.04
C LEU A 242 13.54 4.61 3.91
N ASP A 243 12.73 5.01 4.89
CA ASP A 243 12.02 6.28 4.89
C ASP A 243 12.95 7.49 5.11
N VAL A 244 13.88 7.37 6.04
CA VAL A 244 14.69 8.52 6.52
C VAL A 244 16.07 8.64 5.88
N ARG A 245 16.53 7.64 5.12
CA ARG A 245 17.88 7.56 4.56
C ARG A 245 18.33 8.80 3.77
N GLN A 246 17.41 9.41 3.01
CA GLN A 246 17.72 10.59 2.23
C GLN A 246 17.91 11.84 3.10
N ASP A 247 17.16 11.93 4.21
CA ASP A 247 17.33 13.03 5.16
C ASP A 247 18.63 12.89 5.94
N VAL A 248 18.99 11.66 6.29
CA VAL A 248 20.28 11.38 6.95
C VAL A 248 21.44 11.69 6.00
N ALA A 249 21.36 11.24 4.75
CA ALA A 249 22.40 11.54 3.75
C ALA A 249 22.54 13.04 3.46
N ALA A 250 21.44 13.79 3.57
CA ALA A 250 21.42 15.25 3.38
C ALA A 250 21.72 16.04 4.66
N GLY A 251 22.02 15.39 5.79
CA GLY A 251 22.29 16.03 7.07
C GLY A 251 21.09 16.71 7.72
N ARG A 252 19.86 16.47 7.22
CA ARG A 252 18.62 16.98 7.84
C ARG A 252 18.23 16.22 9.09
N LEU A 253 18.59 14.95 9.15
CA LEU A 253 18.40 14.07 10.30
C LEU A 253 19.73 13.41 10.65
N GLU A 254 19.93 13.15 11.94
CA GLU A 254 21.02 12.36 12.49
C GLU A 254 20.46 11.09 13.11
N ILE A 255 21.18 9.96 12.95
CA ILE A 255 20.84 8.72 13.62
C ILE A 255 21.35 8.80 15.06
N LEU A 256 20.51 8.34 15.97
CA LEU A 256 20.80 8.30 17.41
C LEU A 256 20.81 6.86 17.90
N LEU A 257 21.51 6.60 18.98
CA LEU A 257 21.53 5.29 19.64
C LEU A 257 22.00 4.15 18.71
N GLU A 258 22.94 4.43 17.80
CA GLU A 258 23.43 3.46 16.80
C GLU A 258 24.00 2.19 17.42
N GLN A 259 24.53 2.28 18.65
CA GLN A 259 25.05 1.13 19.40
C GLN A 259 23.94 0.14 19.82
N PHE A 260 22.67 0.53 19.70
CA PHE A 260 21.52 -0.33 19.97
C PHE A 260 20.85 -0.68 18.65
N GLY A 261 20.65 -1.98 18.40
CA GLY A 261 19.91 -2.43 17.23
C GLY A 261 18.45 -1.98 17.31
N GLY A 262 17.93 -1.48 16.20
CA GLY A 262 16.49 -1.23 16.08
C GLY A 262 15.73 -2.49 15.65
N GLU A 263 14.41 -2.43 15.74
CA GLU A 263 13.51 -3.49 15.32
C GLU A 263 13.62 -3.74 13.79
N ASP A 264 13.75 -5.01 13.41
CA ASP A 264 13.75 -5.38 12.01
C ASP A 264 12.39 -5.09 11.39
N THR A 265 12.42 -4.42 10.25
CA THR A 265 11.20 -3.99 9.54
C THR A 265 11.40 -4.15 8.02
N PRO A 266 11.55 -5.41 7.53
CA PRO A 266 11.69 -5.65 6.11
C PRO A 266 10.47 -5.12 5.36
N LEU A 267 10.70 -4.56 4.17
CA LEU A 267 9.63 -4.18 3.27
C LEU A 267 9.26 -5.36 2.38
N ASN A 268 8.00 -5.74 2.44
CA ASN A 268 7.44 -6.84 1.68
C ASN A 268 6.47 -6.33 0.63
N MET A 269 6.42 -7.02 -0.48
CA MET A 269 5.37 -6.96 -1.48
C MET A 269 4.44 -8.15 -1.28
N VAL A 270 3.16 -7.88 -1.12
CA VAL A 270 2.15 -8.87 -0.75
C VAL A 270 1.02 -8.86 -1.77
N TYR A 271 0.61 -10.02 -2.20
CA TYR A 271 -0.50 -10.19 -3.15
C TYR A 271 -1.23 -11.51 -2.90
N PRO A 272 -2.51 -11.65 -3.32
CA PRO A 272 -3.27 -12.88 -3.12
C PRO A 272 -2.63 -14.08 -3.82
N HIS A 273 -2.57 -15.22 -3.14
CA HIS A 273 -1.94 -16.45 -3.65
C HIS A 273 -2.56 -16.96 -4.97
N ARG A 274 -3.83 -16.64 -5.23
CA ARG A 274 -4.58 -17.09 -6.40
C ARG A 274 -4.47 -16.17 -7.61
N SER A 275 -3.86 -15.01 -7.46
CA SER A 275 -3.60 -14.12 -8.58
C SER A 275 -2.32 -14.57 -9.27
N SER A 276 -2.42 -15.15 -10.46
CA SER A 276 -1.24 -15.29 -11.29
C SER A 276 -0.69 -13.90 -11.55
N MET A 277 0.63 -13.76 -11.49
CA MET A 277 1.30 -12.46 -11.69
C MET A 277 1.06 -11.97 -13.12
N SER A 278 0.27 -10.92 -13.27
CA SER A 278 0.11 -10.25 -14.58
C SER A 278 1.47 -9.81 -15.13
N PRO A 279 1.63 -9.65 -16.45
CA PRO A 279 2.86 -9.14 -17.04
C PRO A 279 3.29 -7.79 -16.46
N SER A 280 2.34 -6.88 -16.21
CA SER A 280 2.60 -5.59 -15.56
C SER A 280 3.10 -5.73 -14.13
N LEU A 281 2.56 -6.67 -13.36
CA LEU A 281 2.99 -6.93 -12.00
C LEU A 281 4.38 -7.58 -11.95
N ARG A 282 4.67 -8.52 -12.87
CA ARG A 282 6.02 -9.10 -13.01
C ARG A 282 7.05 -8.05 -13.37
N ALA A 283 6.73 -7.18 -14.32
CA ALA A 283 7.62 -6.09 -14.73
C ALA A 283 7.85 -5.11 -13.57
N LEU A 284 6.81 -4.74 -12.82
CA LEU A 284 6.94 -3.88 -11.64
C LEU A 284 7.83 -4.53 -10.57
N LEU A 285 7.63 -5.82 -10.27
CA LEU A 285 8.45 -6.53 -9.29
C LEU A 285 9.92 -6.57 -9.71
N ALA A 286 10.21 -6.90 -10.96
CA ALA A 286 11.57 -6.90 -11.49
C ALA A 286 12.21 -5.52 -11.36
N PHE A 287 11.51 -4.48 -11.78
CA PHE A 287 11.95 -3.10 -11.68
C PHE A 287 12.25 -2.68 -10.22
N LEU A 288 11.32 -2.96 -9.29
CA LEU A 288 11.52 -2.60 -7.89
C LEU A 288 12.69 -3.36 -7.25
N ARG A 289 12.90 -4.63 -7.62
CA ARG A 289 14.08 -5.39 -7.15
C ARG A 289 15.39 -4.75 -7.58
N GLU A 290 15.49 -4.28 -8.84
CA GLU A 290 16.66 -3.54 -9.30
C GLU A 290 16.88 -2.25 -8.49
N GLN A 291 15.81 -1.48 -8.23
CA GLN A 291 15.90 -0.25 -7.45
C GLN A 291 16.36 -0.52 -6.01
N PHE A 292 15.79 -1.53 -5.35
CA PHE A 292 16.18 -1.88 -3.98
C PHE A 292 17.59 -2.47 -3.90
N ALA A 293 18.02 -3.28 -4.90
CA ALA A 293 19.37 -3.82 -4.95
C ALA A 293 20.45 -2.73 -5.08
N ALA A 294 20.10 -1.60 -5.71
CA ALA A 294 21.00 -0.45 -5.82
C ALA A 294 21.12 0.36 -4.51
N LEU A 295 20.24 0.11 -3.52
CA LEU A 295 20.33 0.78 -2.23
C LEU A 295 21.38 0.12 -1.35
N LYS A 296 22.35 0.93 -0.87
CA LYS A 296 23.23 0.51 0.23
C LYS A 296 22.41 0.53 1.52
N LEU A 297 22.13 -0.63 2.08
CA LEU A 297 21.52 -0.75 3.41
C LEU A 297 22.61 -0.46 4.47
N PRO A 298 22.27 0.17 5.60
CA PRO A 298 23.21 0.28 6.72
C PRO A 298 23.48 -1.14 7.23
N GLN A 299 24.75 -1.43 7.46
CA GLN A 299 25.22 -2.67 8.09
C GLN A 299 24.78 -2.75 9.54
#